data_e88774663791a8b4760fcc9620be56b1
#
_entry.id   e88774663791a8b4760fcc9620be56b1
#
_cell.length_a   1.000
_cell.length_b   1.000
_cell.length_c   1.000
_cell.angle_alpha   90.00
_cell.angle_beta   90.00
_cell.angle_gamma   90.00
#
_symmetry.space_group_name_H-M   'P 1'
#
loop_
_entity.id
_entity.type
_entity.pdbx_description
1 polymer ?
#
loop_
_entity_poly.entity_id
_entity_poly.type
_entity_poly.pdbx_seq_one_letter_code
_entity_poly.pdbx_strand_id
1 'polypeptide(L)'
;MRVVCIYRDNQDYSRSVNEWIENIRRQTGREIETIDPDIDPGFCEAYDIVEYPTIIALSDRGEIRAFWSGRDLPLINEVLYYMI
;
A
#
# COMPACT_ATOMS: atom_id res chain seq x y z
N MET A 1 -4.29 -9.92 9.01
CA MET A 1 -4.51 -8.59 8.42
C MET A 1 -3.48 -8.34 7.32
N ARG A 2 -3.84 -7.67 6.26
CA ARG A 2 -2.97 -7.41 5.10
C ARG A 2 -2.80 -5.91 4.91
N VAL A 3 -1.60 -5.49 4.57
CA VAL A 3 -1.36 -4.12 4.10
C VAL A 3 -0.89 -4.21 2.65
N VAL A 4 -1.54 -3.46 1.77
CA VAL A 4 -1.31 -3.50 0.33
C VAL A 4 -1.02 -2.09 -0.16
N CYS A 5 0.04 -1.95 -0.96
CA CYS A 5 0.39 -0.70 -1.61
C CYS A 5 0.09 -0.82 -3.10
N ILE A 6 -0.77 0.03 -3.59
CA ILE A 6 -1.19 0.05 -5.00
C ILE A 6 -0.51 1.23 -5.69
N TYR A 7 0.37 0.96 -6.63
CA TYR A 7 1.11 2.00 -7.33
C TYR A 7 1.70 1.49 -8.65
N ARG A 8 2.01 2.44 -9.53
CA ARG A 8 2.74 2.16 -10.77
C ARG A 8 4.21 2.48 -10.56
N ASP A 9 5.10 1.58 -10.98
CA ASP A 9 6.53 1.71 -10.72
C ASP A 9 7.25 2.63 -11.73
N ASN A 10 6.53 3.23 -12.65
CA ASN A 10 7.10 4.09 -13.69
C ASN A 10 6.59 5.54 -13.61
N GLN A 11 6.20 5.99 -12.43
CA GLN A 11 5.68 7.33 -12.20
C GLN A 11 6.68 8.17 -11.41
N ASP A 12 6.42 9.47 -11.32
CA ASP A 12 7.28 10.40 -10.59
C ASP A 12 7.31 10.14 -9.07
N TYR A 13 6.26 9.53 -8.51
CA TYR A 13 6.20 9.16 -7.10
C TYR A 13 6.87 7.81 -6.79
N SER A 14 7.21 7.01 -7.81
CA SER A 14 7.62 5.61 -7.62
C SER A 14 8.85 5.46 -6.74
N ARG A 15 9.81 6.38 -6.88
CA ARG A 15 11.02 6.35 -6.07
C ARG A 15 10.72 6.48 -4.58
N SER A 16 9.85 7.43 -4.23
CA SER A 16 9.44 7.64 -2.83
C SER A 16 8.72 6.43 -2.28
N VAL A 17 7.85 5.81 -3.08
CA VAL A 17 7.13 4.61 -2.66
C VAL A 17 8.07 3.44 -2.46
N ASN A 18 9.01 3.24 -3.39
CA ASN A 18 9.98 2.15 -3.28
C ASN A 18 10.87 2.31 -2.06
N GLU A 19 11.31 3.53 -1.75
CA GLU A 19 12.09 3.81 -0.55
C GLU A 19 11.28 3.54 0.73
N TRP A 20 10.02 3.92 0.73
CA TRP A 20 9.11 3.70 1.86
C TRP A 20 8.91 2.19 2.11
N ILE A 21 8.68 1.41 1.06
CA ILE A 21 8.54 -0.04 1.17
C ILE A 21 9.82 -0.67 1.70
N GLU A 22 10.98 -0.24 1.19
CA GLU A 22 12.27 -0.76 1.63
C GLU A 22 12.55 -0.42 3.10
N ASN A 23 12.16 0.79 3.54
CA ASN A 23 12.31 1.19 4.93
C ASN A 23 11.46 0.32 5.87
N ILE A 24 10.25 -0.02 5.45
CA ILE A 24 9.41 -0.92 6.23
C ILE A 24 10.07 -2.30 6.34
N ARG A 25 10.57 -2.83 5.25
CA ARG A 25 11.25 -4.12 5.24
C ARG A 25 12.46 -4.12 6.18
N ARG A 26 13.27 -3.07 6.13
CA ARG A 26 14.46 -2.95 6.98
C ARG A 26 14.14 -2.84 8.46
N GLN A 27 13.10 -2.06 8.79
CA GLN A 27 12.76 -1.78 10.18
C GLN A 27 11.95 -2.90 10.83
N THR A 28 11.19 -3.66 10.06
CA THR A 28 10.25 -4.63 10.60
C THR A 28 10.56 -6.07 10.20
N GLY A 29 11.35 -6.28 9.16
CA GLY A 29 11.57 -7.59 8.57
C GLY A 29 10.35 -8.11 7.80
N ARG A 30 9.32 -7.29 7.64
CA ARG A 30 8.08 -7.67 6.95
C ARG A 30 7.98 -7.00 5.60
N GLU A 31 7.32 -7.68 4.68
CA GLU A 31 7.08 -7.15 3.35
C GLU A 31 5.62 -6.72 3.20
N ILE A 32 5.42 -5.57 2.54
CA ILE A 32 4.11 -5.10 2.14
C ILE A 32 3.79 -5.70 0.78
N GLU A 33 2.57 -6.17 0.60
CA GLU A 33 2.09 -6.56 -0.72
C GLU A 33 2.04 -5.35 -1.63
N THR A 34 2.40 -5.54 -2.88
CA THR A 34 2.32 -4.49 -3.89
C THR A 34 1.43 -4.96 -5.03
N ILE A 35 0.63 -4.04 -5.56
CA ILE A 35 -0.25 -4.30 -6.70
C ILE A 35 -0.06 -3.19 -7.71
N ASP A 36 0.19 -3.59 -8.96
CA ASP A 36 0.20 -2.67 -10.08
C ASP A 36 -1.22 -2.59 -10.64
N PRO A 37 -1.84 -1.40 -10.66
CA PRO A 37 -3.21 -1.25 -11.13
C PRO A 37 -3.40 -1.64 -12.59
N ASP A 38 -2.36 -1.61 -13.40
CA ASP A 38 -2.44 -2.02 -14.80
C ASP A 38 -2.44 -3.54 -14.95
N ILE A 39 -1.87 -4.24 -13.98
CA ILE A 39 -1.81 -5.70 -13.98
C ILE A 39 -3.04 -6.30 -13.30
N ASP A 40 -3.51 -5.67 -12.25
CA ASP A 40 -4.69 -6.14 -11.51
C ASP A 40 -5.72 -5.03 -11.34
N PRO A 41 -6.38 -4.63 -12.42
CA PRO A 41 -7.43 -3.61 -12.35
C PRO A 41 -8.65 -4.06 -11.54
N GLY A 42 -8.91 -5.35 -11.48
CA GLY A 42 -10.03 -5.88 -10.72
C GLY A 42 -9.93 -5.60 -9.23
N PHE A 43 -8.74 -5.67 -8.68
CA PHE A 43 -8.51 -5.30 -7.28
C PHE A 43 -8.85 -3.84 -7.04
N CYS A 44 -8.41 -2.96 -7.92
CA CYS A 44 -8.67 -1.52 -7.80
C CYS A 44 -10.16 -1.22 -7.90
N GLU A 45 -10.87 -1.88 -8.80
CA GLU A 45 -12.32 -1.71 -8.94
C GLU A 45 -13.05 -2.20 -7.70
N ALA A 46 -12.65 -3.34 -7.16
CA ALA A 46 -13.30 -3.93 -5.99
C ALA A 46 -13.22 -3.02 -4.76
N TYR A 47 -12.14 -2.26 -4.62
CA TYR A 47 -11.94 -1.37 -3.48
C TYR A 47 -12.07 0.12 -3.83
N ASP A 48 -12.55 0.42 -5.03
CA ASP A 48 -12.80 1.78 -5.49
C ASP A 48 -11.54 2.67 -5.43
N ILE A 49 -10.41 2.10 -5.82
CA ILE A 49 -9.12 2.79 -5.81
C ILE A 49 -8.94 3.51 -7.14
N VAL A 50 -8.87 4.84 -7.09
CA VAL A 50 -8.76 5.69 -8.28
C VAL A 50 -7.57 6.63 -8.24
N GLU A 51 -6.87 6.73 -7.13
CA GLU A 51 -5.72 7.60 -6.94
C GLU A 51 -4.50 6.78 -6.55
N TYR A 52 -3.31 7.15 -7.02
CA TYR A 52 -2.08 6.40 -6.76
C TYR A 52 -0.97 7.34 -6.30
N PRO A 53 -0.10 6.90 -5.36
CA PRO A 53 -0.18 5.63 -4.67
C PRO A 53 -1.31 5.59 -3.67
N THR A 54 -1.82 4.40 -3.39
CA THR A 54 -2.80 4.16 -2.33
C THR A 54 -2.32 3.00 -1.47
N ILE A 55 -2.40 3.16 -0.17
CA ILE A 55 -2.09 2.08 0.77
C ILE A 55 -3.38 1.75 1.52
N ILE A 56 -3.71 0.47 1.58
CA ILE A 56 -4.88 0.00 2.32
C ILE A 56 -4.51 -1.11 3.29
N ALA A 57 -5.17 -1.13 4.42
CA ALA A 57 -5.09 -2.22 5.38
C ALA A 57 -6.41 -2.98 5.34
N LEU A 58 -6.33 -4.29 5.14
CA LEU A 58 -7.48 -5.16 5.00
C LEU A 58 -7.53 -6.16 6.16
N SER A 59 -8.72 -6.41 6.68
CA SER A 59 -8.96 -7.49 7.62
C SER A 59 -8.85 -8.84 6.90
N ASP A 60 -8.88 -9.93 7.68
CA ASP A 60 -8.87 -11.28 7.12
C ASP A 60 -10.11 -11.57 6.29
N ARG A 61 -11.16 -10.77 6.44
CA ARG A 61 -12.39 -10.87 5.64
C ARG A 61 -12.39 -9.97 4.41
N GLY A 62 -11.30 -9.23 4.19
CA GLY A 62 -11.19 -8.32 3.06
C GLY A 62 -11.86 -6.96 3.28
N GLU A 63 -12.18 -6.60 4.51
CA GLU A 63 -12.76 -5.30 4.84
C GLU A 63 -11.66 -4.26 5.02
N ILE A 64 -11.90 -3.04 4.53
CA ILE A 64 -10.93 -1.95 4.68
C ILE A 64 -10.92 -1.48 6.13
N ARG A 65 -9.72 -1.51 6.73
CA ARG A 65 -9.48 -1.03 8.10
C ARG A 65 -8.80 0.33 8.12
N ALA A 66 -8.02 0.63 7.11
CA ALA A 66 -7.37 1.93 6.95
C ALA A 66 -7.13 2.18 5.48
N PHE A 67 -7.09 3.45 5.10
CA PHE A 67 -6.98 3.86 3.72
C PHE A 67 -6.18 5.16 3.67
N TRP A 68 -5.07 5.14 2.94
CA TRP A 68 -4.24 6.32 2.72
C TRP A 68 -4.02 6.47 1.22
N SER A 69 -4.31 7.63 0.67
CA SER A 69 -4.07 7.87 -0.75
C SER A 69 -3.30 9.17 -0.95
N GLY A 70 -2.59 9.24 -2.08
CA GLY A 70 -1.80 10.40 -2.45
C GLY A 70 -0.33 10.23 -2.10
N ARG A 71 0.43 11.29 -2.35
CA ARG A 71 1.89 11.26 -2.26
C ARG A 71 2.43 11.35 -0.84
N ASP A 72 1.60 11.77 0.11
CA ASP A 72 1.97 11.82 1.52
C ASP A 72 1.76 10.43 2.12
N LEU A 73 2.81 9.63 2.06
CA LEU A 73 2.77 8.26 2.56
C LEU A 73 2.60 8.24 4.08
N PRO A 74 1.88 7.27 4.63
CA PRO A 74 1.71 7.18 6.07
C PRO A 74 3.03 6.89 6.78
N LEU A 75 3.10 7.28 8.03
CA LEU A 75 4.26 6.93 8.87
C LEU A 75 4.31 5.41 9.05
N ILE A 76 5.52 4.89 9.16
CA ILE A 76 5.71 3.45 9.34
C ILE A 76 4.97 2.95 10.59
N ASN A 77 4.95 3.74 11.66
CA ASN A 77 4.22 3.40 12.88
C ASN A 77 2.73 3.18 12.64
N GLU A 78 2.12 3.99 11.79
CA GLU A 78 0.71 3.89 11.46
C GLU A 78 0.41 2.58 10.73
N VAL A 79 1.27 2.23 9.78
CA VAL A 79 1.11 1.02 9.00
C VAL A 79 1.38 -0.22 9.83
N LEU A 80 2.39 -0.17 10.69
CA LEU A 80 2.77 -1.30 11.56
C LEU A 80 1.62 -1.78 12.44
N TYR A 81 0.79 -0.86 12.89
CA TYR A 81 -0.39 -1.21 13.68
C TYR A 81 -1.25 -2.26 12.98
N TYR A 82 -1.32 -2.21 11.65
CA TYR A 82 -2.14 -3.12 10.85
C TYR A 82 -1.37 -4.33 10.33
N MET A 83 -0.09 -4.46 10.63
CA MET A 83 0.75 -5.55 10.16
C MET A 83 0.97 -6.65 11.20
N ILE A 84 0.40 -6.48 12.36
CA ILE A 84 0.54 -7.42 13.47
C ILE A 84 -0.45 -8.57 13.34
#